data_bf2975bb495b830f439c3e74fabc59b9
#
_entry.id   bf2975bb495b830f439c3e74fabc59b9
#
_cell.length_a   1.000
_cell.length_b   1.000
_cell.length_c   1.000
_cell.angle_alpha   90.00
_cell.angle_beta   90.00
_cell.angle_gamma   90.00
#
_symmetry.space_group_name_H-M   'P 1'
#
loop_
_entity.id
_entity.type
_entity.pdbx_description
1 polymer ?
#
loop_
_entity_poly.entity_id
_entity_poly.type
_entity_poly.pdbx_seq_one_letter_code
_entity_poly.pdbx_strand_id
1 'polypeptide(L)'
;EDKESLQQYRPYVMMERARAQASQAVKDNEPKAAVIALDSGMDQIKHFFTTLGTPQAFDESQEVEMLRGIRDALAPKLPKSQRGELMDRLQKAIDDENYELAAILRETLKNLKD
;
A
#
# COMPACT_ATOMS: atom_id res chain seq x y z
N GLU A 1 17.96 28.66 -7.70
CA GLU A 1 16.76 27.90 -7.45
C GLU A 1 15.80 28.71 -6.61
N ASP A 2 14.58 28.75 -7.01
CA ASP A 2 13.59 29.49 -6.27
C ASP A 2 12.97 28.65 -5.13
N LYS A 3 12.32 29.34 -4.22
CA LYS A 3 11.71 28.70 -3.06
C LYS A 3 10.53 27.80 -3.44
N GLU A 4 9.84 28.10 -4.54
CA GLU A 4 8.70 27.33 -5.00
C GLU A 4 9.13 25.94 -5.45
N SER A 5 10.24 25.83 -6.17
CA SER A 5 10.76 24.52 -6.62
C SER A 5 11.11 23.63 -5.42
N LEU A 6 11.74 24.21 -4.39
CA LEU A 6 12.09 23.46 -3.19
C LEU A 6 10.86 23.03 -2.40
N GLN A 7 9.85 23.91 -2.32
CA GLN A 7 8.62 23.61 -1.59
C GLN A 7 7.84 22.46 -2.21
N GLN A 8 7.89 22.30 -3.53
CA GLN A 8 7.20 21.21 -4.21
C GLN A 8 7.69 19.83 -3.77
N TYR A 9 8.91 19.74 -3.24
CA TYR A 9 9.52 18.48 -2.83
C TYR A 9 9.48 18.24 -1.33
N ARG A 10 8.80 19.12 -0.57
CA ARG A 10 8.66 18.91 0.88
C ARG A 10 7.68 17.79 1.15
N PRO A 11 7.93 16.99 2.20
CA PRO A 11 7.05 15.86 2.53
C PRO A 11 5.57 16.24 2.66
N TYR A 12 5.28 17.40 3.24
CA TYR A 12 3.89 17.85 3.39
C TYR A 12 3.22 18.02 2.02
N VAL A 13 3.90 18.65 1.07
CA VAL A 13 3.34 18.85 -0.28
C VAL A 13 3.16 17.52 -0.98
N MET A 14 4.13 16.63 -0.85
CA MET A 14 4.05 15.28 -1.42
C MET A 14 2.87 14.51 -0.84
N MET A 15 2.66 14.60 0.48
CA MET A 15 1.53 13.98 1.15
C MET A 15 0.19 14.53 0.65
N GLU A 16 0.06 15.85 0.60
CA GLU A 16 -1.19 16.48 0.16
C GLU A 16 -1.53 16.13 -1.28
N ARG A 17 -0.52 16.08 -2.14
CA ARG A 17 -0.71 15.67 -3.54
C ARG A 17 -1.17 14.23 -3.64
N ALA A 18 -0.53 13.33 -2.88
CA ALA A 18 -0.91 11.92 -2.87
C ALA A 18 -2.33 11.73 -2.34
N ARG A 19 -2.68 12.46 -1.27
CA ARG A 19 -4.04 12.42 -0.71
C ARG A 19 -5.08 12.86 -1.71
N ALA A 20 -4.81 13.96 -2.42
CA ALA A 20 -5.74 14.48 -3.41
C ALA A 20 -5.98 13.48 -4.54
N GLN A 21 -4.89 12.88 -5.03
CA GLN A 21 -4.98 11.86 -6.08
C GLN A 21 -5.73 10.63 -5.61
N ALA A 22 -5.46 10.18 -4.38
CA ALA A 22 -6.14 9.03 -3.81
C ALA A 22 -7.64 9.32 -3.59
N SER A 23 -7.96 10.51 -3.09
CA SER A 23 -9.36 10.91 -2.88
C SER A 23 -10.13 10.93 -4.19
N GLN A 24 -9.52 11.46 -5.26
CA GLN A 24 -10.15 11.48 -6.57
C GLN A 24 -10.37 10.05 -7.10
N ALA A 25 -9.38 9.19 -6.93
CA ALA A 25 -9.50 7.80 -7.37
C ALA A 25 -10.61 7.06 -6.63
N VAL A 26 -10.78 7.33 -5.33
CA VAL A 26 -11.88 6.73 -4.56
C VAL A 26 -13.23 7.23 -5.09
N LYS A 27 -13.34 8.52 -5.39
CA LYS A 27 -14.57 9.07 -5.97
C LYS A 27 -14.91 8.46 -7.32
N ASP A 28 -13.88 8.12 -8.08
CA ASP A 28 -14.02 7.49 -9.39
C ASP A 28 -14.23 5.98 -9.28
N ASN A 29 -14.36 5.47 -8.06
CA ASN A 29 -14.53 4.04 -7.77
C ASN A 29 -13.34 3.20 -8.25
N GLU A 30 -12.13 3.74 -8.07
CA GLU A 30 -10.88 3.09 -8.46
C GLU A 30 -9.95 2.94 -7.25
N PRO A 31 -10.28 2.06 -6.28
CA PRO A 31 -9.48 1.94 -5.05
C PRO A 31 -8.05 1.49 -5.31
N LYS A 32 -7.82 0.70 -6.34
CA LYS A 32 -6.48 0.26 -6.70
C LYS A 32 -5.61 1.44 -7.12
N ALA A 33 -6.17 2.35 -7.92
CA ALA A 33 -5.46 3.57 -8.33
C ALA A 33 -5.16 4.46 -7.12
N ALA A 34 -6.07 4.49 -6.14
CA ALA A 34 -5.86 5.25 -4.91
C ALA A 34 -4.65 4.70 -4.13
N VAL A 35 -4.54 3.36 -4.00
CA VAL A 35 -3.41 2.74 -3.31
C VAL A 35 -2.10 3.04 -4.04
N ILE A 36 -2.10 2.98 -5.37
CA ILE A 36 -0.92 3.31 -6.17
C ILE A 36 -0.47 4.75 -5.91
N ALA A 37 -1.43 5.68 -5.86
CA ALA A 37 -1.11 7.09 -5.59
C ALA A 37 -0.48 7.27 -4.20
N LEU A 38 -1.00 6.58 -3.19
CA LEU A 38 -0.48 6.65 -1.83
C LEU A 38 0.92 6.04 -1.74
N ASP A 39 1.13 4.89 -2.36
CA ASP A 39 2.45 4.25 -2.39
C ASP A 39 3.47 5.13 -3.10
N SER A 40 3.08 5.73 -4.22
CA SER A 40 3.95 6.65 -4.95
C SER A 40 4.33 7.86 -4.10
N GLY A 41 3.36 8.41 -3.36
CA GLY A 41 3.63 9.53 -2.46
C GLY A 41 4.61 9.16 -1.36
N MET A 42 4.46 7.99 -0.76
CA MET A 42 5.38 7.52 0.26
C MET A 42 6.79 7.30 -0.31
N ASP A 43 6.90 6.77 -1.52
CA ASP A 43 8.19 6.59 -2.18
C ASP A 43 8.87 7.93 -2.46
N GLN A 44 8.12 8.94 -2.86
CA GLN A 44 8.64 10.28 -3.09
C GLN A 44 9.19 10.89 -1.80
N ILE A 45 8.48 10.72 -0.70
CA ILE A 45 8.91 11.19 0.61
C ILE A 45 10.19 10.46 1.04
N LYS A 46 10.23 9.15 0.82
CA LYS A 46 11.41 8.35 1.14
C LYS A 46 12.62 8.83 0.35
N HIS A 47 12.43 9.08 -0.93
CA HIS A 47 13.50 9.59 -1.79
C HIS A 47 13.99 10.95 -1.32
N PHE A 48 13.08 11.82 -0.91
CA PHE A 48 13.42 13.13 -0.38
C PHE A 48 14.35 13.03 0.83
N PHE A 49 14.00 12.20 1.81
CA PHE A 49 14.83 12.03 2.99
C PHE A 49 16.16 11.35 2.68
N THR A 50 16.17 10.42 1.76
CA THR A 50 17.40 9.75 1.33
C THR A 50 18.35 10.76 0.67
N THR A 51 17.82 11.63 -0.18
CA THR A 51 18.62 12.67 -0.85
C THR A 51 19.21 13.66 0.15
N LEU A 52 18.49 13.96 1.22
CA LEU A 52 19.00 14.85 2.27
C LEU A 52 20.00 14.17 3.20
N GLY A 53 20.21 12.87 3.07
CA GLY A 53 21.12 12.15 3.96
C GLY A 53 20.50 11.76 5.30
N THR A 54 19.15 11.81 5.40
CA THR A 54 18.45 11.47 6.63
C THR A 54 17.37 10.42 6.36
N PRO A 55 17.74 9.24 5.82
CA PRO A 55 16.75 8.23 5.43
C PRO A 55 15.89 7.72 6.60
N GLN A 56 16.44 7.73 7.81
CA GLN A 56 15.71 7.28 9.00
C GLN A 56 14.52 8.20 9.32
N ALA A 57 14.53 9.44 8.84
CA ALA A 57 13.42 10.36 9.06
C ALA A 57 12.13 9.87 8.41
N PHE A 58 12.21 8.98 7.41
CA PHE A 58 11.05 8.39 6.79
C PHE A 58 10.19 7.62 7.80
N ASP A 59 10.84 6.85 8.68
CA ASP A 59 10.13 6.05 9.67
C ASP A 59 9.45 6.90 10.74
N GLU A 60 9.90 8.13 10.94
CA GLU A 60 9.36 9.04 11.94
C GLU A 60 8.41 10.08 11.33
N SER A 61 8.18 10.03 10.03
CA SER A 61 7.41 11.05 9.32
C SER A 61 5.90 10.90 9.60
N GLN A 62 5.29 11.99 10.06
CA GLN A 62 3.84 12.05 10.26
C GLN A 62 3.11 11.99 8.92
N GLU A 63 3.69 12.56 7.88
CA GLU A 63 3.14 12.54 6.53
C GLU A 63 3.05 11.11 5.99
N VAL A 64 4.09 10.32 6.22
CA VAL A 64 4.10 8.90 5.83
C VAL A 64 3.07 8.12 6.65
N GLU A 65 2.97 8.39 7.95
CA GLU A 65 1.97 7.76 8.82
C GLU A 65 0.55 8.00 8.30
N MET A 66 0.27 9.24 7.90
CA MET A 66 -1.04 9.58 7.37
C MET A 66 -1.35 8.82 6.08
N LEU A 67 -0.41 8.78 5.14
CA LEU A 67 -0.60 8.06 3.88
C LEU A 67 -0.75 6.56 4.13
N ARG A 68 0.01 6.00 5.05
CA ARG A 68 -0.08 4.59 5.42
C ARG A 68 -1.44 4.28 6.02
N GLY A 69 -1.96 5.15 6.88
CA GLY A 69 -3.27 4.97 7.49
C GLY A 69 -4.39 4.96 6.46
N ILE A 70 -4.34 5.86 5.48
CA ILE A 70 -5.33 5.88 4.41
C ILE A 70 -5.24 4.61 3.56
N ARG A 71 -4.01 4.19 3.24
CA ARG A 71 -3.77 2.97 2.48
C ARG A 71 -4.35 1.75 3.19
N ASP A 72 -4.12 1.64 4.50
CA ASP A 72 -4.62 0.51 5.29
C ASP A 72 -6.15 0.50 5.34
N ALA A 73 -6.77 1.67 5.37
CA ALA A 73 -8.22 1.76 5.35
C ALA A 73 -8.81 1.35 3.99
N LEU A 74 -8.05 1.49 2.91
CA LEU A 74 -8.49 1.11 1.57
C LEU A 74 -8.24 -0.36 1.26
N ALA A 75 -7.34 -1.01 1.97
CA ALA A 75 -6.96 -2.39 1.69
C ALA A 75 -8.16 -3.36 1.61
N PRO A 76 -9.15 -3.29 2.51
CA PRO A 76 -10.31 -4.20 2.42
C PRO A 76 -11.19 -3.99 1.19
N LYS A 77 -11.05 -2.85 0.50
CA LYS A 77 -11.86 -2.53 -0.69
C LYS A 77 -11.21 -3.01 -1.97
N LEU A 78 -9.96 -3.49 -1.89
CA LEU A 78 -9.24 -3.99 -3.07
C LEU A 78 -9.71 -5.41 -3.39
N PRO A 79 -9.81 -5.74 -4.68
CA PRO A 79 -10.04 -7.14 -5.06
C PRO A 79 -8.85 -7.97 -4.61
N LYS A 80 -9.13 -9.14 -4.04
CA LYS A 80 -8.07 -10.04 -3.62
C LYS A 80 -7.45 -10.71 -4.84
N SER A 81 -6.14 -10.89 -4.79
CA SER A 81 -5.45 -11.69 -5.79
C SER A 81 -5.86 -13.15 -5.63
N GLN A 82 -5.64 -13.94 -6.68
CA GLN A 82 -5.90 -15.38 -6.64
C GLN A 82 -5.12 -16.03 -5.49
N ARG A 83 -3.87 -15.63 -5.28
CA ARG A 83 -3.06 -16.11 -4.17
C ARG A 83 -3.68 -15.74 -2.82
N GLY A 84 -4.14 -14.49 -2.69
CA GLY A 84 -4.77 -14.02 -1.46
C GLY A 84 -6.02 -14.80 -1.10
N GLU A 85 -6.87 -15.10 -2.10
CA GLU A 85 -8.06 -15.93 -1.88
C GLU A 85 -7.71 -17.34 -1.42
N LEU A 86 -6.72 -17.94 -2.06
CA LEU A 86 -6.29 -19.28 -1.69
C LEU A 86 -5.70 -19.32 -0.29
N MET A 87 -4.94 -18.29 0.09
CA MET A 87 -4.38 -18.20 1.44
C MET A 87 -5.48 -18.07 2.49
N ASP A 88 -6.54 -17.29 2.21
CA ASP A 88 -7.67 -17.17 3.11
C ASP A 88 -8.41 -18.50 3.26
N ARG A 89 -8.61 -19.21 2.16
CA ARG A 89 -9.25 -20.53 2.18
C ARG A 89 -8.41 -21.54 2.95
N LEU A 90 -7.08 -21.47 2.78
CA LEU A 90 -6.17 -22.34 3.52
C LEU A 90 -6.29 -22.09 5.02
N GLN A 91 -6.29 -20.82 5.44
CA GLN A 91 -6.40 -20.47 6.85
C GLN A 91 -7.73 -20.97 7.41
N LYS A 92 -8.82 -20.79 6.67
CA LYS A 92 -10.13 -21.29 7.10
C LYS A 92 -10.14 -22.81 7.24
N ALA A 93 -9.53 -23.50 6.28
CA ALA A 93 -9.44 -24.98 6.35
C ALA A 93 -8.67 -25.43 7.58
N ILE A 94 -7.59 -24.75 7.93
CA ILE A 94 -6.81 -25.03 9.14
C ILE A 94 -7.67 -24.78 10.38
N ASP A 95 -8.35 -23.64 10.43
CA ASP A 95 -9.20 -23.28 11.58
C ASP A 95 -10.35 -24.25 11.76
N ASP A 96 -10.90 -24.78 10.68
CA ASP A 96 -11.97 -25.77 10.68
C ASP A 96 -11.45 -27.20 10.84
N GLU A 97 -10.14 -27.38 11.01
CA GLU A 97 -9.48 -28.68 11.12
C GLU A 97 -9.70 -29.57 9.90
N ASN A 98 -9.93 -28.95 8.74
CA ASN A 98 -10.09 -29.68 7.48
C ASN A 98 -8.72 -29.82 6.81
N TYR A 99 -7.93 -30.77 7.31
CA TYR A 99 -6.54 -30.91 6.90
C TYR A 99 -6.37 -31.47 5.47
N GLU A 100 -7.35 -32.21 4.99
CA GLU A 100 -7.32 -32.68 3.59
C GLU A 100 -7.42 -31.51 2.62
N LEU A 101 -8.37 -30.60 2.87
CA LEU A 101 -8.52 -29.40 2.05
C LEU A 101 -7.31 -28.50 2.21
N ALA A 102 -6.79 -28.36 3.42
CA ALA A 102 -5.59 -27.56 3.65
C ALA A 102 -4.41 -28.06 2.84
N ALA A 103 -4.22 -29.40 2.75
CA ALA A 103 -3.15 -29.97 1.95
C ALA A 103 -3.32 -29.67 0.46
N ILE A 104 -4.55 -29.77 -0.05
CA ILE A 104 -4.85 -29.45 -1.45
C ILE A 104 -4.55 -27.97 -1.73
N LEU A 105 -4.97 -27.08 -0.85
CA LEU A 105 -4.76 -25.64 -1.01
C LEU A 105 -3.28 -25.28 -0.96
N ARG A 106 -2.49 -25.92 -0.07
CA ARG A 106 -1.05 -25.72 -0.03
C ARG A 106 -0.38 -26.12 -1.34
N GLU A 107 -0.79 -27.25 -1.90
CA GLU A 107 -0.22 -27.71 -3.16
C GLU A 107 -0.61 -26.76 -4.29
N THR A 108 -1.84 -26.28 -4.32
CA THR A 108 -2.30 -25.31 -5.31
C THR A 108 -1.51 -24.01 -5.22
N LEU A 109 -1.27 -23.51 -4.00
CA LEU A 109 -0.48 -22.30 -3.78
C LEU A 109 0.96 -22.48 -4.25
N LYS A 110 1.56 -23.65 -3.97
CA LYS A 110 2.92 -23.96 -4.36
C LYS A 110 3.08 -23.91 -5.88
N ASN A 111 2.08 -24.37 -6.61
CA ASN A 111 2.12 -24.46 -8.06
C ASN A 111 1.59 -23.19 -8.75
N LEU A 112 1.09 -22.23 -7.98
CA LEU A 112 0.53 -21.01 -8.54
C LEU A 112 1.64 -20.08 -9.00
N LYS A 113 1.53 -19.62 -10.24
CA LYS A 113 2.42 -18.62 -10.82
C LYS A 113 1.70 -17.29 -10.81
N ASP A 114 2.31 -16.34 -10.13
CA ASP A 114 1.80 -14.96 -10.11
C ASP A 114 2.31 -14.17 -11.31
#